data_5e1d447dfa7bb2aa2353ee9d1ab78643
#
_entry.id   5e1d447dfa7bb2aa2353ee9d1ab78643
#
_cell.length_a   1.000
_cell.length_b   1.000
_cell.length_c   1.000
_cell.angle_alpha   90.00
_cell.angle_beta   90.00
_cell.angle_gamma   90.00
#
_symmetry.space_group_name_H-M   'P 1'
#
loop_
_entity.id
_entity.type
_entity.pdbx_description
1 polymer ?
#
loop_
_entity_poly.entity_id
_entity_poly.type
_entity_poly.pdbx_seq_one_letter_code
_entity_poly.pdbx_strand_id
1 'polypeptide(L)'
;EKLFGTIGALPPHLMSAADRANNYTLDNLHVDIGMSAERAKELVRIGDLVTFDGPARELLNDQFASKTLDDRSCVAILLRAAEMLQKLVCDADVYFVCSSQEEVGGRGAMTSAFAIDPDLSVVLDVDFAETPTCPPRSALPIDAMIVTHGPFVQPKLNQRLIDCAKKHHVKLNANVASRSTGTDADEIGLSRAGVPSVLLSLPEKYMHTSVETIDLNTLEEGARLLANFVAELDESWEDDLWI
;
A
#
# COMPACT_ATOMS: atom_id res chain seq x y z
N GLU A 1 -15.89 17.47 -15.66
CA GLU A 1 -16.95 16.51 -16.03
C GLU A 1 -16.32 15.13 -16.20
N LYS A 2 -16.98 14.05 -15.70
CA LYS A 2 -16.51 12.66 -15.86
C LYS A 2 -17.02 12.13 -17.19
N LEU A 3 -16.10 11.65 -18.05
CA LEU A 3 -16.41 10.99 -19.30
C LEU A 3 -16.14 9.50 -19.17
N PHE A 4 -17.01 8.68 -19.74
CA PHE A 4 -16.79 7.23 -19.86
C PHE A 4 -16.29 6.90 -21.25
N GLY A 5 -15.38 5.95 -21.34
CA GLY A 5 -14.84 5.47 -22.59
C GLY A 5 -14.45 4.01 -22.52
N THR A 6 -14.13 3.44 -23.66
CA THR A 6 -13.63 2.08 -23.78
C THR A 6 -12.19 2.10 -24.25
N ILE A 7 -11.31 1.35 -23.58
CA ILE A 7 -9.93 1.18 -24.05
C ILE A 7 -9.95 0.28 -25.28
N GLY A 8 -9.55 0.85 -26.41
CA GLY A 8 -9.49 0.18 -27.69
C GLY A 8 -8.05 -0.17 -28.08
N ALA A 9 -7.90 -1.31 -28.73
CA ALA A 9 -6.66 -1.72 -29.36
C ALA A 9 -6.96 -2.44 -30.68
N LEU A 10 -5.97 -2.55 -31.58
CA LEU A 10 -6.11 -3.30 -32.81
C LEU A 10 -6.34 -4.79 -32.51
N PRO A 11 -7.41 -5.42 -32.99
CA PRO A 11 -7.68 -6.83 -32.71
C PRO A 11 -6.63 -7.75 -33.35
N PRO A 12 -6.33 -8.91 -32.72
CA PRO A 12 -5.27 -9.82 -33.21
C PRO A 12 -5.39 -10.24 -34.68
N HIS A 13 -6.60 -10.29 -35.24
CA HIS A 13 -6.84 -10.66 -36.64
C HIS A 13 -6.33 -9.62 -37.64
N LEU A 14 -6.17 -8.37 -37.21
CA LEU A 14 -5.66 -7.26 -38.03
C LEU A 14 -4.19 -6.96 -37.74
N MET A 15 -3.57 -7.65 -36.78
CA MET A 15 -2.16 -7.48 -36.42
C MET A 15 -1.26 -8.36 -37.27
N SER A 16 -0.02 -7.90 -37.52
CA SER A 16 1.03 -8.75 -38.09
C SER A 16 1.42 -9.88 -37.12
N ALA A 17 2.06 -10.94 -37.64
CA ALA A 17 2.55 -12.03 -36.79
C ALA A 17 3.59 -11.55 -35.73
N ALA A 18 4.40 -10.55 -36.08
CA ALA A 18 5.38 -9.96 -35.18
C ALA A 18 4.70 -9.17 -34.07
N ASP A 19 3.69 -8.36 -34.42
CA ASP A 19 2.98 -7.53 -33.40
C ASP A 19 2.17 -8.39 -32.44
N ARG A 20 1.63 -9.52 -32.88
CA ARG A 20 0.91 -10.47 -32.01
C ARG A 20 1.78 -11.14 -30.96
N ALA A 21 3.09 -11.22 -31.17
CA ALA A 21 4.04 -11.80 -30.23
C ALA A 21 4.43 -10.82 -29.11
N ASN A 22 4.08 -9.54 -29.23
CA ASN A 22 4.42 -8.49 -28.29
C ASN A 22 3.19 -8.05 -27.48
N ASN A 23 3.42 -7.58 -26.25
CA ASN A 23 2.39 -6.91 -25.48
C ASN A 23 2.02 -5.56 -26.12
N TYR A 24 0.79 -5.10 -25.92
CA TYR A 24 0.41 -3.73 -26.27
C TYR A 24 1.26 -2.74 -25.49
N THR A 25 1.76 -1.71 -26.20
CA THR A 25 2.34 -0.53 -25.57
C THR A 25 1.26 0.54 -25.39
N LEU A 26 1.50 1.55 -24.57
CA LEU A 26 0.57 2.67 -24.41
C LEU A 26 0.26 3.36 -25.74
N ASP A 27 1.23 3.46 -26.65
CA ASP A 27 1.06 4.04 -27.98
C ASP A 27 0.11 3.25 -28.89
N ASN A 28 -0.15 1.98 -28.57
CA ASN A 28 -1.09 1.13 -29.30
C ASN A 28 -2.52 1.22 -28.75
N LEU A 29 -2.72 1.88 -27.62
CA LEU A 29 -4.00 1.99 -26.94
C LEU A 29 -4.64 3.35 -27.21
N HIS A 30 -5.94 3.37 -27.27
CA HIS A 30 -6.72 4.60 -27.32
C HIS A 30 -7.98 4.45 -26.49
N VAL A 31 -8.51 5.58 -25.99
CA VAL A 31 -9.78 5.62 -25.28
C VAL A 31 -10.85 6.17 -26.20
N ASP A 32 -11.78 5.31 -26.60
CA ASP A 32 -12.93 5.70 -27.41
C ASP A 32 -14.04 6.20 -26.47
N ILE A 33 -14.37 7.48 -26.58
CA ILE A 33 -15.45 8.14 -25.83
C ILE A 33 -16.73 8.34 -26.67
N GLY A 34 -16.83 7.74 -27.86
CA GLY A 34 -18.01 7.78 -28.71
C GLY A 34 -18.33 9.15 -29.30
N MET A 35 -17.30 10.00 -29.53
CA MET A 35 -17.48 11.36 -30.04
C MET A 35 -16.64 11.63 -31.29
N SER A 36 -17.03 12.68 -32.04
CA SER A 36 -16.17 13.17 -33.12
C SER A 36 -14.90 13.82 -32.56
N ALA A 37 -13.85 13.87 -33.37
CA ALA A 37 -12.57 14.48 -32.99
C ALA A 37 -12.73 15.95 -32.60
N GLU A 38 -13.61 16.71 -33.24
CA GLU A 38 -13.88 18.10 -32.94
C GLU A 38 -14.47 18.22 -31.52
N ARG A 39 -15.49 17.41 -31.22
CA ARG A 39 -16.13 17.42 -29.90
C ARG A 39 -15.21 16.92 -28.80
N ALA A 40 -14.42 15.90 -29.06
CA ALA A 40 -13.44 15.38 -28.09
C ALA A 40 -12.42 16.47 -27.70
N LYS A 41 -11.89 17.24 -28.65
CA LYS A 41 -10.95 18.34 -28.41
C LYS A 41 -11.50 19.48 -27.54
N GLU A 42 -12.82 19.65 -27.50
CA GLU A 42 -13.46 20.64 -26.62
C GLU A 42 -13.51 20.17 -25.16
N LEU A 43 -13.56 18.85 -24.92
CA LEU A 43 -13.82 18.25 -23.61
C LEU A 43 -12.58 17.62 -22.98
N VAL A 44 -11.62 17.18 -23.80
CA VAL A 44 -10.44 16.44 -23.34
C VAL A 44 -9.17 17.21 -23.70
N ARG A 45 -8.25 17.27 -22.76
CA ARG A 45 -6.95 17.95 -22.91
C ARG A 45 -5.81 16.98 -22.66
N ILE A 46 -4.65 17.28 -23.25
CA ILE A 46 -3.40 16.57 -22.92
C ILE A 46 -3.10 16.78 -21.43
N GLY A 47 -2.88 15.69 -20.71
CA GLY A 47 -2.66 15.70 -19.27
C GLY A 47 -3.90 15.38 -18.42
N ASP A 48 -5.08 15.24 -19.02
CA ASP A 48 -6.25 14.75 -18.31
C ASP A 48 -6.04 13.30 -17.82
N LEU A 49 -6.50 13.02 -16.61
CA LEU A 49 -6.31 11.71 -15.98
C LEU A 49 -7.34 10.71 -16.50
N VAL A 50 -6.87 9.49 -16.70
CA VAL A 50 -7.70 8.32 -17.06
C VAL A 50 -7.56 7.27 -15.99
N THR A 51 -8.66 6.69 -15.55
CA THR A 51 -8.66 5.58 -14.58
C THR A 51 -9.62 4.48 -15.00
N PHE A 52 -9.34 3.24 -14.64
CA PHE A 52 -10.27 2.13 -14.87
C PHE A 52 -11.58 2.33 -14.10
N ASP A 53 -12.69 1.98 -14.71
CA ASP A 53 -13.98 1.87 -14.03
C ASP A 53 -14.11 0.45 -13.48
N GLY A 54 -13.64 0.24 -12.25
CA GLY A 54 -13.62 -1.04 -11.56
C GLY A 54 -14.43 -0.96 -10.26
N PRO A 55 -15.67 -1.48 -10.22
CA PRO A 55 -16.46 -1.48 -8.98
C PRO A 55 -15.86 -2.44 -7.97
N ALA A 56 -15.92 -2.05 -6.69
CA ALA A 56 -15.56 -2.89 -5.58
C ALA A 56 -16.49 -4.11 -5.47
N ARG A 57 -15.95 -5.28 -5.10
CA ARG A 57 -16.66 -6.54 -4.97
C ARG A 57 -16.19 -7.34 -3.75
N GLU A 58 -17.12 -7.77 -2.94
CA GLU A 58 -16.87 -8.83 -1.96
C GLU A 58 -16.77 -10.17 -2.69
N LEU A 59 -15.78 -10.95 -2.35
CA LEU A 59 -15.53 -12.29 -2.85
C LEU A 59 -15.79 -13.33 -1.75
N LEU A 60 -15.74 -14.61 -2.07
CA LEU A 60 -15.80 -15.67 -1.07
C LEU A 60 -14.56 -15.64 -0.16
N ASN A 61 -14.73 -16.19 1.06
CA ASN A 61 -13.69 -16.27 2.09
C ASN A 61 -13.16 -14.90 2.53
N ASP A 62 -14.06 -13.94 2.70
CA ASP A 62 -13.78 -12.60 3.21
C ASP A 62 -12.73 -11.82 2.37
N GLN A 63 -12.55 -12.20 1.11
CA GLN A 63 -11.72 -11.45 0.21
C GLN A 63 -12.50 -10.30 -0.45
N PHE A 64 -11.79 -9.23 -0.76
CA PHE A 64 -12.36 -8.04 -1.35
C PHE A 64 -11.52 -7.61 -2.54
N ALA A 65 -12.17 -7.36 -3.68
CA ALA A 65 -11.52 -6.95 -4.90
C ALA A 65 -11.95 -5.56 -5.34
N SER A 66 -10.99 -4.74 -5.73
CA SER A 66 -11.22 -3.42 -6.31
C SER A 66 -9.99 -3.00 -7.11
N LYS A 67 -10.07 -1.88 -7.80
CA LYS A 67 -8.91 -1.15 -8.27
C LYS A 67 -8.31 -0.32 -7.12
N THR A 68 -7.02 -0.02 -7.19
CA THR A 68 -6.35 0.92 -6.28
C THR A 68 -6.59 0.62 -4.79
N LEU A 69 -6.55 -0.67 -4.40
CA LEU A 69 -6.44 -1.08 -3.01
C LEU A 69 -5.05 -0.73 -2.46
N ASP A 70 -4.09 -0.76 -3.31
CA ASP A 70 -2.80 -0.10 -3.20
C ASP A 70 -2.95 1.42 -3.43
N ASP A 71 -2.82 2.29 -2.36
CA ASP A 71 -2.81 1.82 -0.98
C ASP A 71 -3.98 2.39 -0.15
N ARG A 72 -5.20 2.27 -0.66
CA ARG A 72 -6.40 2.63 0.11
C ARG A 72 -6.77 1.61 1.18
N SER A 73 -6.24 0.39 1.06
CA SER A 73 -6.45 -0.66 2.05
C SER A 73 -5.75 -0.33 3.37
N CYS A 74 -4.53 0.20 3.33
CA CYS A 74 -3.87 0.68 4.54
C CYS A 74 -4.48 1.96 5.10
N VAL A 75 -5.07 2.81 4.27
CA VAL A 75 -5.91 3.91 4.80
C VAL A 75 -7.09 3.37 5.61
N ALA A 76 -7.70 2.27 5.18
CA ALA A 76 -8.76 1.61 5.97
C ALA A 76 -8.22 1.03 7.28
N ILE A 77 -7.02 0.43 7.28
CA ILE A 77 -6.32 0.00 8.50
C ILE A 77 -6.11 1.17 9.46
N LEU A 78 -5.62 2.32 8.97
CA LEU A 78 -5.41 3.52 9.79
C LEU A 78 -6.72 4.01 10.44
N LEU A 79 -7.79 4.13 9.67
CA LEU A 79 -9.09 4.55 10.17
C LEU A 79 -9.63 3.59 11.23
N ARG A 80 -9.50 2.29 10.99
CA ARG A 80 -9.96 1.27 11.91
C ARG A 80 -9.13 1.24 13.19
N ALA A 81 -7.81 1.39 13.10
CA ALA A 81 -6.94 1.52 14.26
C ALA A 81 -7.26 2.77 15.10
N ALA A 82 -7.54 3.90 14.44
CA ALA A 82 -7.97 5.12 15.12
C ALA A 82 -9.28 4.93 15.91
N GLU A 83 -10.26 4.20 15.35
CA GLU A 83 -11.49 3.83 16.07
C GLU A 83 -11.21 2.95 17.30
N MET A 84 -10.28 2.00 17.18
CA MET A 84 -9.90 1.11 18.29
C MET A 84 -9.16 1.88 19.39
N LEU A 85 -8.25 2.78 19.00
CA LEU A 85 -7.48 3.60 19.96
C LEU A 85 -8.35 4.48 20.85
N GLN A 86 -9.53 4.92 20.38
CA GLN A 86 -10.46 5.66 21.23
C GLN A 86 -10.93 4.88 22.46
N LYS A 87 -10.75 3.58 22.52
CA LYS A 87 -11.15 2.68 23.60
C LYS A 87 -9.97 2.19 24.42
N LEU A 88 -8.76 2.61 24.09
CA LEU A 88 -7.51 2.25 24.75
C LEU A 88 -6.92 3.48 25.44
N VAL A 89 -6.07 3.25 26.43
CA VAL A 89 -5.22 4.30 26.97
C VAL A 89 -4.01 4.43 26.06
N CYS A 90 -3.70 5.65 25.68
CA CYS A 90 -2.56 5.95 24.81
C CYS A 90 -1.89 7.21 25.34
N ASP A 91 -0.63 7.12 25.68
CA ASP A 91 0.15 8.24 26.23
C ASP A 91 0.90 9.01 25.12
N ALA A 92 0.91 8.50 23.89
CA ALA A 92 1.55 9.13 22.76
C ALA A 92 0.61 10.09 22.00
N ASP A 93 1.18 11.15 21.44
CA ASP A 93 0.53 11.97 20.42
C ASP A 93 0.58 11.23 19.07
N VAL A 94 -0.57 10.85 18.54
CA VAL A 94 -0.66 10.00 17.34
C VAL A 94 -1.11 10.80 16.12
N TYR A 95 -0.29 10.79 15.09
CA TYR A 95 -0.59 11.40 13.80
C TYR A 95 -0.92 10.32 12.76
N PHE A 96 -2.13 10.30 12.25
CA PHE A 96 -2.55 9.45 11.13
C PHE A 96 -2.35 10.21 9.84
N VAL A 97 -1.40 9.75 9.02
CA VAL A 97 -1.01 10.43 7.78
C VAL A 97 -1.38 9.57 6.59
N CYS A 98 -2.22 10.10 5.69
CA CYS A 98 -2.43 9.53 4.36
C CYS A 98 -1.58 10.35 3.39
N SER A 99 -0.43 9.81 3.02
CA SER A 99 0.52 10.48 2.15
C SER A 99 0.02 10.58 0.72
N SER A 100 0.57 11.47 -0.05
CA SER A 100 0.32 11.59 -1.47
C SER A 100 1.60 11.35 -2.27
N GLN A 101 1.45 10.86 -3.50
CA GLN A 101 2.57 10.65 -4.42
C GLN A 101 3.59 9.61 -3.94
N GLU A 102 3.14 8.59 -3.23
CA GLU A 102 3.96 7.43 -2.88
C GLU A 102 4.49 6.77 -4.16
N GLU A 103 3.61 6.38 -5.09
CA GLU A 103 3.84 5.70 -6.37
C GLU A 103 4.80 6.43 -7.35
N VAL A 104 5.16 7.67 -7.02
CA VAL A 104 6.03 8.51 -7.85
C VAL A 104 7.17 9.14 -7.03
N GLY A 105 7.55 8.51 -5.93
CA GLY A 105 8.73 8.83 -5.13
C GLY A 105 8.48 9.44 -3.76
N GLY A 106 7.45 9.02 -3.01
CA GLY A 106 7.28 9.25 -1.57
C GLY A 106 7.21 10.71 -1.10
N ARG A 107 6.82 11.64 -1.99
CA ARG A 107 6.94 13.10 -1.70
C ARG A 107 6.05 13.54 -0.56
N GLY A 108 4.86 12.94 -0.44
CA GLY A 108 3.94 13.22 0.64
C GLY A 108 4.51 12.80 1.99
N ALA A 109 5.08 11.61 2.06
CA ALA A 109 5.73 11.07 3.26
C ALA A 109 6.93 11.92 3.69
N MET A 110 7.81 12.25 2.75
CA MET A 110 8.98 13.12 2.99
C MET A 110 8.57 14.47 3.61
N THR A 111 7.57 15.12 3.04
CA THR A 111 7.16 16.45 3.49
C THR A 111 6.35 16.42 4.79
N SER A 112 5.50 15.42 4.99
CA SER A 112 4.74 15.25 6.24
C SER A 112 5.63 14.88 7.40
N ALA A 113 6.55 13.92 7.23
CA ALA A 113 7.52 13.55 8.25
C ALA A 113 8.41 14.73 8.65
N PHE A 114 8.86 15.55 7.67
CA PHE A 114 9.61 16.75 7.96
C PHE A 114 8.80 17.77 8.79
N ALA A 115 7.51 17.94 8.49
CA ALA A 115 6.66 18.92 9.17
C ALA A 115 6.24 18.48 10.58
N ILE A 116 5.92 17.18 10.75
CA ILE A 116 5.47 16.60 12.03
C ILE A 116 6.65 16.41 12.96
N ASP A 117 7.82 16.01 12.44
CA ASP A 117 9.03 15.69 13.23
C ASP A 117 8.75 14.58 14.25
N PRO A 118 8.29 13.38 13.82
CA PRO A 118 7.87 12.36 14.75
C PRO A 118 9.06 11.64 15.39
N ASP A 119 8.88 11.17 16.62
CA ASP A 119 9.88 10.40 17.37
C ASP A 119 10.07 8.99 16.76
N LEU A 120 8.99 8.40 16.25
CA LEU A 120 8.99 7.13 15.53
C LEU A 120 7.89 7.08 14.48
N SER A 121 7.99 6.11 13.58
CA SER A 121 7.00 5.89 12.51
C SER A 121 6.64 4.41 12.40
N VAL A 122 5.35 4.14 12.21
CA VAL A 122 4.84 2.86 11.72
C VAL A 122 4.29 3.12 10.32
N VAL A 123 4.99 2.62 9.32
CA VAL A 123 4.57 2.74 7.93
C VAL A 123 3.70 1.55 7.57
N LEU A 124 2.57 1.82 6.95
CA LEU A 124 1.70 0.81 6.37
C LEU A 124 1.82 0.89 4.85
N ASP A 125 1.88 -0.26 4.22
CA ASP A 125 1.87 -0.41 2.77
C ASP A 125 1.33 -1.79 2.40
N VAL A 126 1.24 -2.11 1.13
CA VAL A 126 0.94 -3.45 0.66
C VAL A 126 2.22 -4.23 0.34
N ASP A 127 2.14 -5.55 0.22
CA ASP A 127 3.21 -6.42 -0.26
C ASP A 127 2.60 -7.60 -1.04
N PHE A 128 3.38 -8.27 -1.86
CA PHE A 128 2.89 -9.32 -2.76
C PHE A 128 2.29 -10.52 -2.02
N ALA A 129 1.01 -10.79 -2.26
CA ALA A 129 0.37 -12.03 -1.85
C ALA A 129 0.53 -13.13 -2.91
N GLU A 130 0.57 -14.39 -2.46
CA GLU A 130 0.68 -15.56 -3.33
C GLU A 130 -0.48 -15.62 -4.33
N THR A 131 -0.13 -15.85 -5.60
CA THR A 131 -1.07 -16.14 -6.71
C THR A 131 -0.60 -17.38 -7.46
N PRO A 132 -1.46 -18.03 -8.25
CA PRO A 132 -1.09 -19.24 -9.01
C PRO A 132 0.11 -19.06 -9.96
N THR A 133 0.37 -17.83 -10.39
CA THR A 133 1.46 -17.49 -11.32
C THR A 133 2.65 -16.79 -10.66
N CYS A 134 2.58 -16.59 -9.34
CA CYS A 134 3.65 -15.92 -8.60
C CYS A 134 4.92 -16.79 -8.59
N PRO A 135 6.12 -16.23 -8.86
CA PRO A 135 7.37 -16.96 -8.70
C PRO A 135 7.56 -17.41 -7.25
N PRO A 136 8.12 -18.60 -7.01
CA PRO A 136 8.41 -19.08 -5.65
C PRO A 136 9.24 -18.08 -4.85
N ARG A 137 8.85 -17.82 -3.60
CA ARG A 137 9.50 -16.90 -2.65
C ARG A 137 9.39 -15.40 -3.01
N SER A 138 8.55 -15.05 -3.97
CA SER A 138 8.32 -13.64 -4.34
C SER A 138 7.06 -13.06 -3.70
N ALA A 139 6.33 -13.85 -2.92
CA ALA A 139 5.08 -13.46 -2.28
C ALA A 139 4.82 -14.29 -1.04
N LEU A 140 3.92 -13.83 -0.19
CA LEU A 140 3.56 -14.43 1.09
C LEU A 140 2.05 -14.75 1.14
N PRO A 141 1.62 -15.66 2.04
CA PRO A 141 0.20 -15.97 2.22
C PRO A 141 -0.62 -14.70 2.56
N ILE A 142 -1.83 -14.63 2.02
CA ILE A 142 -2.74 -13.48 2.19
C ILE A 142 -3.34 -13.36 3.60
N ASP A 143 -3.24 -14.41 4.40
CA ASP A 143 -3.93 -14.59 5.68
C ASP A 143 -3.17 -14.07 6.91
N ALA A 144 -2.14 -13.24 6.73
CA ALA A 144 -1.40 -12.63 7.83
C ALA A 144 -0.66 -11.37 7.36
N MET A 145 -0.65 -10.33 8.19
CA MET A 145 0.17 -9.14 7.97
C MET A 145 1.65 -9.52 7.82
N ILE A 146 2.39 -8.69 7.12
CA ILE A 146 3.82 -8.90 6.84
C ILE A 146 4.63 -7.87 7.60
N VAL A 147 5.59 -8.33 8.40
CA VAL A 147 6.61 -7.48 9.00
C VAL A 147 7.88 -7.55 8.17
N THR A 148 8.43 -6.40 7.80
CA THR A 148 9.64 -6.33 6.97
C THR A 148 10.88 -6.14 7.83
N HIS A 149 11.94 -6.89 7.50
CA HIS A 149 13.28 -6.73 8.06
C HIS A 149 14.20 -6.13 7.00
N GLY A 150 15.06 -5.18 7.39
CA GLY A 150 16.00 -4.58 6.44
C GLY A 150 16.72 -3.35 7.00
N PRO A 151 17.61 -2.75 6.21
CA PRO A 151 18.42 -1.62 6.66
C PRO A 151 17.63 -0.32 6.89
N PHE A 152 16.41 -0.19 6.33
CA PHE A 152 15.52 0.95 6.53
C PHE A 152 14.54 0.75 7.70
N VAL A 153 14.58 -0.39 8.35
CA VAL A 153 13.70 -0.73 9.47
C VAL A 153 14.51 -0.77 10.75
N GLN A 154 14.05 -0.07 11.78
CA GLN A 154 14.72 -0.07 13.07
C GLN A 154 14.51 -1.44 13.79
N PRO A 155 15.59 -2.24 14.01
CA PRO A 155 15.42 -3.64 14.38
C PRO A 155 14.81 -3.86 15.78
N LYS A 156 15.09 -2.99 16.74
CA LYS A 156 14.53 -3.10 18.10
C LYS A 156 13.05 -2.71 18.13
N LEU A 157 12.68 -1.65 17.42
CA LEU A 157 11.28 -1.23 17.26
C LEU A 157 10.48 -2.32 16.52
N ASN A 158 11.08 -2.91 15.50
CA ASN A 158 10.49 -4.03 14.76
C ASN A 158 10.27 -5.26 15.67
N GLN A 159 11.24 -5.56 16.56
CA GLN A 159 11.08 -6.64 17.53
C GLN A 159 9.94 -6.37 18.52
N ARG A 160 9.78 -5.11 18.99
CA ARG A 160 8.65 -4.71 19.85
C ARG A 160 7.30 -4.91 19.12
N LEU A 161 7.21 -4.56 17.85
CA LEU A 161 6.00 -4.81 17.03
C LEU A 161 5.68 -6.31 16.95
N ILE A 162 6.70 -7.15 16.71
CA ILE A 162 6.56 -8.62 16.66
C ILE A 162 6.11 -9.17 18.02
N ASP A 163 6.64 -8.66 19.11
CA ASP A 163 6.28 -9.12 20.46
C ASP A 163 4.88 -8.66 20.86
N CYS A 164 4.47 -7.46 20.46
CA CYS A 164 3.09 -6.99 20.57
C CYS A 164 2.14 -7.91 19.77
N ALA A 165 2.48 -8.28 18.53
CA ALA A 165 1.70 -9.21 17.73
C ALA A 165 1.52 -10.58 18.44
N LYS A 166 2.59 -11.14 19.01
CA LYS A 166 2.52 -12.39 19.80
C LYS A 166 1.61 -12.23 21.03
N LYS A 167 1.76 -11.14 21.78
CA LYS A 167 0.96 -10.85 22.98
C LYS A 167 -0.52 -10.77 22.67
N HIS A 168 -0.87 -10.17 21.54
CA HIS A 168 -2.26 -10.01 21.10
C HIS A 168 -2.74 -11.10 20.13
N HIS A 169 -1.95 -12.17 19.95
CA HIS A 169 -2.30 -13.30 19.08
C HIS A 169 -2.60 -12.89 17.62
N VAL A 170 -1.86 -11.91 17.10
CA VAL A 170 -1.89 -11.54 15.70
C VAL A 170 -0.84 -12.33 14.94
N LYS A 171 -1.25 -13.02 13.88
CA LYS A 171 -0.34 -13.77 13.01
C LYS A 171 0.46 -12.80 12.15
N LEU A 172 1.78 -13.00 12.06
CA LEU A 172 2.66 -12.27 11.16
C LEU A 172 3.44 -13.22 10.27
N ASN A 173 3.59 -12.81 9.02
CA ASN A 173 4.61 -13.29 8.11
C ASN A 173 5.81 -12.33 8.17
N ALA A 174 6.99 -12.79 7.73
CA ALA A 174 8.20 -11.97 7.67
C ALA A 174 8.73 -11.88 6.24
N ASN A 175 9.08 -10.66 5.83
CA ASN A 175 9.78 -10.38 4.58
C ASN A 175 11.14 -9.74 4.87
N VAL A 176 12.04 -9.74 3.88
CA VAL A 176 13.37 -9.12 3.97
C VAL A 176 13.61 -8.20 2.80
N ALA A 177 13.71 -6.91 3.07
CA ALA A 177 14.13 -5.90 2.11
C ALA A 177 15.64 -5.64 2.27
N SER A 178 16.46 -6.16 1.35
CA SER A 178 17.92 -6.11 1.47
C SER A 178 18.54 -4.75 1.15
N ARG A 179 17.78 -3.84 0.54
CA ARG A 179 18.20 -2.49 0.13
C ARG A 179 17.15 -1.47 0.55
N SER A 180 16.28 -1.06 -0.38
CA SER A 180 15.11 -0.22 -0.12
C SER A 180 13.89 -1.10 0.17
N THR A 181 12.90 -0.55 0.85
CA THR A 181 11.59 -1.19 1.03
C THR A 181 10.70 -0.97 -0.19
N GLY A 182 10.92 0.11 -0.93
CA GLY A 182 10.07 0.56 -2.02
C GLY A 182 8.76 1.17 -1.53
N THR A 183 8.74 1.70 -0.32
CA THR A 183 7.57 2.29 0.35
C THR A 183 7.95 3.63 0.98
N ASP A 184 6.99 4.36 1.51
CA ASP A 184 7.19 5.60 2.27
C ASP A 184 8.17 5.46 3.46
N ALA A 185 8.47 4.23 3.93
CA ALA A 185 9.44 4.01 5.00
C ALA A 185 10.85 4.47 4.64
N ASP A 186 11.22 4.36 3.36
CA ASP A 186 12.53 4.77 2.87
C ASP A 186 12.72 6.30 3.00
N GLU A 187 11.67 7.06 2.76
CA GLU A 187 11.67 8.53 2.81
C GLU A 187 11.53 9.06 4.24
N ILE A 188 10.65 8.46 5.04
CA ILE A 188 10.41 8.87 6.42
C ILE A 188 11.66 8.63 7.26
N GLY A 189 12.31 7.47 7.10
CA GLY A 189 13.52 7.12 7.84
C GLY A 189 14.70 8.08 7.66
N LEU A 190 14.71 8.84 6.55
CA LEU A 190 15.74 9.84 6.25
C LEU A 190 15.31 11.27 6.56
N SER A 191 14.11 11.49 7.11
CA SER A 191 13.63 12.83 7.43
C SER A 191 14.42 13.43 8.59
N ARG A 192 14.81 14.70 8.47
CA ARG A 192 15.58 15.50 9.45
C ARG A 192 16.83 14.77 10.00
N ALA A 193 16.82 14.36 11.26
CA ALA A 193 17.93 13.65 11.90
C ALA A 193 17.81 12.12 11.77
N GLY A 194 16.77 11.65 11.10
CA GLY A 194 16.37 10.25 10.98
C GLY A 194 15.21 9.92 11.91
N VAL A 195 14.25 9.15 11.41
CA VAL A 195 13.07 8.69 12.15
C VAL A 195 13.11 7.17 12.26
N PRO A 196 13.21 6.59 13.48
CA PRO A 196 13.10 5.15 13.65
C PRO A 196 11.77 4.65 13.09
N SER A 197 11.82 3.76 12.11
CA SER A 197 10.64 3.33 11.37
C SER A 197 10.50 1.82 11.39
N VAL A 198 9.26 1.34 11.37
CA VAL A 198 8.90 -0.05 11.07
C VAL A 198 7.93 -0.07 9.89
N LEU A 199 7.96 -1.17 9.13
CA LEU A 199 7.07 -1.41 8.01
C LEU A 199 6.20 -2.63 8.29
N LEU A 200 4.88 -2.43 8.27
CA LEU A 200 3.86 -3.44 8.42
C LEU A 200 2.99 -3.47 7.16
N SER A 201 3.08 -4.53 6.36
CA SER A 201 2.41 -4.57 5.07
C SER A 201 1.21 -5.50 5.06
N LEU A 202 0.16 -5.10 4.33
CA LEU A 202 -0.99 -5.94 4.02
C LEU A 202 -0.68 -6.75 2.74
N PRO A 203 -0.75 -8.09 2.78
CA PRO A 203 -0.53 -8.87 1.56
C PRO A 203 -1.68 -8.65 0.57
N GLU A 204 -1.32 -8.33 -0.67
CA GLU A 204 -2.23 -8.00 -1.74
C GLU A 204 -1.96 -8.83 -3.01
N LYS A 205 -3.00 -9.40 -3.61
CA LYS A 205 -2.91 -10.09 -4.91
C LYS A 205 -3.08 -9.09 -6.04
N TYR A 206 -2.31 -9.30 -7.10
CA TYR A 206 -2.42 -8.53 -8.35
C TYR A 206 -2.11 -7.04 -8.21
N MET A 207 -1.30 -6.66 -7.21
CA MET A 207 -0.78 -5.31 -7.01
C MET A 207 -0.31 -4.70 -8.33
N HIS A 208 -0.55 -3.39 -8.51
CA HIS A 208 -0.21 -2.64 -9.74
C HIS A 208 -0.92 -3.14 -11.00
N THR A 209 -2.08 -3.80 -10.86
CA THR A 209 -2.93 -4.17 -12.00
C THR A 209 -4.28 -3.44 -11.96
N SER A 210 -5.12 -3.68 -12.94
CA SER A 210 -6.45 -3.05 -13.02
C SER A 210 -7.45 -3.54 -11.96
N VAL A 211 -7.14 -4.62 -11.26
CA VAL A 211 -7.92 -5.17 -10.15
C VAL A 211 -6.98 -5.80 -9.14
N GLU A 212 -7.19 -5.50 -7.88
CA GLU A 212 -6.41 -5.96 -6.75
C GLU A 212 -7.32 -6.69 -5.77
N THR A 213 -6.74 -7.53 -4.90
CA THR A 213 -7.53 -8.34 -3.98
C THR A 213 -6.80 -8.48 -2.64
N ILE A 214 -7.52 -8.18 -1.56
CA ILE A 214 -7.07 -8.29 -0.17
C ILE A 214 -7.96 -9.25 0.61
N ASP A 215 -7.51 -9.63 1.80
CA ASP A 215 -8.28 -10.35 2.82
C ASP A 215 -8.73 -9.37 3.92
N LEU A 216 -10.04 -9.30 4.17
CA LEU A 216 -10.62 -8.36 5.14
C LEU A 216 -10.29 -8.72 6.60
N ASN A 217 -10.12 -10.01 6.90
CA ASN A 217 -9.71 -10.44 8.24
C ASN A 217 -8.27 -10.01 8.53
N THR A 218 -7.39 -10.15 7.54
CA THR A 218 -5.99 -9.70 7.66
C THR A 218 -5.92 -8.18 7.84
N LEU A 219 -6.75 -7.41 7.14
CA LEU A 219 -6.86 -5.96 7.32
C LEU A 219 -7.29 -5.61 8.76
N GLU A 220 -8.32 -6.27 9.30
CA GLU A 220 -8.80 -6.03 10.68
C GLU A 220 -7.73 -6.42 11.72
N GLU A 221 -7.00 -7.52 11.50
CA GLU A 221 -5.87 -7.91 12.35
C GLU A 221 -4.73 -6.89 12.29
N GLY A 222 -4.44 -6.31 11.14
CA GLY A 222 -3.48 -5.22 10.97
C GLY A 222 -3.87 -3.98 11.79
N ALA A 223 -5.13 -3.59 11.71
CA ALA A 223 -5.65 -2.46 12.49
C ALA A 223 -5.59 -2.74 14.00
N ARG A 224 -5.91 -3.95 14.42
CA ARG A 224 -5.85 -4.38 15.82
C ARG A 224 -4.40 -4.38 16.33
N LEU A 225 -3.45 -4.87 15.53
CA LEU A 225 -2.04 -4.83 15.88
C LEU A 225 -1.54 -3.40 16.02
N LEU A 226 -1.82 -2.55 15.03
CA LEU A 226 -1.41 -1.14 15.06
C LEU A 226 -1.94 -0.41 16.29
N ALA A 227 -3.23 -0.56 16.59
CA ALA A 227 -3.85 0.10 17.73
C ALA A 227 -3.23 -0.36 19.07
N ASN A 228 -2.99 -1.66 19.26
CA ASN A 228 -2.37 -2.17 20.46
C ASN A 228 -0.90 -1.77 20.57
N PHE A 229 -0.16 -1.81 19.45
CA PHE A 229 1.24 -1.40 19.45
C PHE A 229 1.40 0.07 19.87
N VAL A 230 0.59 0.95 19.30
CA VAL A 230 0.61 2.39 19.65
C VAL A 230 0.19 2.62 21.11
N ALA A 231 -0.83 1.90 21.60
CA ALA A 231 -1.28 2.02 22.97
C ALA A 231 -0.27 1.46 24.01
N GLU A 232 0.67 0.62 23.59
CA GLU A 232 1.72 0.06 24.44
C GLU A 232 3.03 0.88 24.42
N LEU A 233 3.09 1.95 23.63
CA LEU A 233 4.22 2.87 23.65
C LEU A 233 4.16 3.72 24.94
N ASP A 234 5.25 3.71 25.69
CA ASP A 234 5.44 4.50 26.90
C ASP A 234 6.76 5.29 26.83
N GLU A 235 7.08 6.05 27.85
CA GLU A 235 8.29 6.88 27.90
C GLU A 235 9.60 6.07 27.73
N SER A 236 9.58 4.76 27.95
CA SER A 236 10.75 3.88 27.83
C SER A 236 10.98 3.35 26.40
N TRP A 237 10.19 3.78 25.42
CA TRP A 237 10.27 3.24 24.07
C TRP A 237 11.66 3.43 23.42
N GLU A 238 12.40 4.48 23.78
CA GLU A 238 13.74 4.78 23.27
C GLU A 238 14.88 4.04 23.99
N ASP A 239 14.68 3.57 25.22
CA ASP A 239 15.76 3.17 26.14
C ASP A 239 16.73 2.15 25.52
N ASP A 240 16.25 1.27 24.66
CA ASP A 240 17.04 0.19 24.06
C ASP A 240 17.28 0.33 22.53
N LEU A 241 16.76 1.39 21.89
CA LEU A 241 16.80 1.47 20.43
C LEU A 241 18.21 1.55 19.84
N TRP A 242 19.12 2.18 20.55
CA TRP A 242 20.43 2.57 20.02
C TRP A 242 21.62 1.83 20.64
N ILE A 243 21.36 0.78 21.45
CA ILE A 243 22.39 -0.02 22.14
C ILE A 243 22.56 -1.39 21.49
#